data_08a6daae1f10227e0b0bf44a5067a317
#
_entry.id   08a6daae1f10227e0b0bf44a5067a317
#
_cell.length_a   1.000
_cell.length_b   1.000
_cell.length_c   1.000
_cell.angle_alpha   90.00
_cell.angle_beta   90.00
_cell.angle_gamma   90.00
#
_symmetry.space_group_name_H-M   'P 1'
#
loop_
_entity.id
_entity.type
_entity.pdbx_description
1 polymer ?
#
loop_
_entity_poly.entity_id
_entity_poly.type
_entity_poly.pdbx_seq_one_letter_code
_entity_poly.pdbx_strand_id
1 'polypeptide(L)'
;MNVDELVRDSLRDQAAEQPPLGPGFAERVLTLRRRRRTRALALAAAATAAVVTVAVAVPLLDSGKDGVRLASEMTPGDIVAHPDQTPPRDLIAAGDVALAGYYTWSNVKQTEDRAVAVRTYRLLDQKTGRYVKSTKWSFIDVAPGMRTAAVLEKDLPARRIGLLNLLTGQVERWIPVDKGVAGVEFSPDGSKLVATTYSANPDLLYKADYDSDGDGEKNDWDRPLDQSSRTGFYVLDVASGKGSWSEVTDVDELNARQDFAFSHDGKLVYSGLITVPHMRYYDFAGKRVAKPANEEYVHWANYAGLSPDGKLVAGDFAGDNKRSASALLDPYTGRQVTTVRGQQLLAWVDNRRLIAWDITPGSNEFRNRLVLVTVGSEKVVPLSGFRKGNDGAAGRWTPMFAER
;
A
#
# COMPACT_ATOMS: atom_id res chain seq x y z
N MET A 1 -9.49 49.34 -6.97
CA MET A 1 -9.14 47.99 -7.51
C MET A 1 -9.77 47.01 -6.57
N ASN A 2 -10.73 46.22 -7.06
CA ASN A 2 -11.55 45.32 -6.23
C ASN A 2 -10.76 44.03 -6.00
N VAL A 3 -10.73 43.52 -4.78
CA VAL A 3 -10.01 42.27 -4.42
C VAL A 3 -10.50 41.11 -5.28
N ASP A 4 -11.76 41.06 -5.65
CA ASP A 4 -12.36 40.07 -6.52
C ASP A 4 -11.81 40.08 -7.97
N GLU A 5 -11.43 41.26 -8.48
CA GLU A 5 -10.78 41.39 -9.80
C GLU A 5 -9.34 40.89 -9.75
N LEU A 6 -8.61 41.18 -8.69
CA LEU A 6 -7.23 40.74 -8.48
C LEU A 6 -7.14 39.19 -8.36
N VAL A 7 -8.08 38.59 -7.62
CA VAL A 7 -8.18 37.11 -7.49
C VAL A 7 -8.56 36.49 -8.81
N ARG A 8 -9.48 37.06 -9.57
CA ARG A 8 -9.92 36.55 -10.86
C ARG A 8 -8.82 36.64 -11.93
N ASP A 9 -8.02 37.69 -11.93
CA ASP A 9 -6.89 37.86 -12.84
C ASP A 9 -5.73 36.93 -12.46
N SER A 10 -5.41 36.74 -11.18
CA SER A 10 -4.42 35.79 -10.68
C SER A 10 -4.79 34.35 -11.03
N LEU A 11 -6.07 33.97 -10.91
CA LEU A 11 -6.55 32.64 -11.30
C LEU A 11 -6.53 32.43 -12.83
N ARG A 12 -6.74 33.49 -13.62
CA ARG A 12 -6.60 33.42 -15.08
C ARG A 12 -5.14 33.25 -15.52
N ASP A 13 -4.23 33.94 -14.88
CA ASP A 13 -2.80 33.86 -15.18
C ASP A 13 -2.26 32.46 -14.79
N GLN A 14 -2.65 31.92 -13.65
CA GLN A 14 -2.31 30.54 -13.26
C GLN A 14 -2.91 29.49 -14.19
N ALA A 15 -4.13 29.72 -14.69
CA ALA A 15 -4.75 28.81 -15.65
C ALA A 15 -4.09 28.87 -17.04
N ALA A 16 -3.51 30.02 -17.42
CA ALA A 16 -2.79 30.21 -18.68
C ALA A 16 -1.38 29.60 -18.68
N GLU A 17 -0.76 29.46 -17.50
CA GLU A 17 0.56 28.83 -17.31
C GLU A 17 0.50 27.30 -17.25
N GLN A 18 -0.68 26.71 -17.08
CA GLN A 18 -0.82 25.25 -17.09
C GLN A 18 -0.82 24.73 -18.54
N PRO A 19 0.03 23.72 -18.85
CA PRO A 19 -0.04 23.07 -20.14
C PRO A 19 -1.47 22.51 -20.37
N PRO A 20 -2.03 22.63 -21.58
CA PRO A 20 -3.40 22.18 -21.85
C PRO A 20 -3.53 20.71 -21.51
N LEU A 21 -4.49 20.40 -20.66
CA LEU A 21 -4.84 19.01 -20.31
C LEU A 21 -5.04 18.23 -21.62
N GLY A 22 -4.25 17.17 -21.81
CA GLY A 22 -4.25 16.40 -23.04
C GLY A 22 -5.66 15.95 -23.44
N PRO A 23 -5.98 15.84 -24.74
CA PRO A 23 -7.29 15.46 -25.23
C PRO A 23 -7.72 14.13 -24.62
N GLY A 24 -8.87 14.14 -23.94
CA GLY A 24 -9.46 12.95 -23.30
C GLY A 24 -9.35 12.89 -21.76
N PHE A 25 -8.81 13.92 -21.08
CA PHE A 25 -8.79 13.93 -19.62
C PHE A 25 -10.21 13.96 -19.03
N ALA A 26 -11.07 14.84 -19.49
CA ALA A 26 -12.46 14.90 -19.06
C ALA A 26 -13.23 13.62 -19.42
N GLU A 27 -12.97 13.02 -20.58
CA GLU A 27 -13.54 11.74 -20.97
C GLU A 27 -13.03 10.58 -20.12
N ARG A 28 -11.76 10.58 -19.71
CA ARG A 28 -11.22 9.56 -18.79
C ARG A 28 -11.85 9.65 -17.41
N VAL A 29 -12.01 10.84 -16.86
CA VAL A 29 -12.69 11.06 -15.57
C VAL A 29 -14.18 10.70 -15.67
N LEU A 30 -14.84 11.09 -16.76
CA LEU A 30 -16.25 10.77 -17.00
C LEU A 30 -16.46 9.28 -17.36
N THR A 31 -15.50 8.63 -18.02
CA THR A 31 -15.56 7.19 -18.32
C THR A 31 -15.33 6.35 -17.08
N LEU A 32 -14.44 6.76 -16.18
CA LEU A 32 -14.30 6.16 -14.85
C LEU A 32 -15.61 6.30 -14.06
N ARG A 33 -16.25 7.47 -14.13
CA ARG A 33 -17.53 7.73 -13.47
C ARG A 33 -18.73 7.03 -14.16
N ARG A 34 -18.75 6.93 -15.50
CA ARG A 34 -19.78 6.19 -16.25
C ARG A 34 -19.60 4.68 -16.17
N ARG A 35 -18.39 4.15 -16.12
CA ARG A 35 -18.15 2.71 -15.92
C ARG A 35 -18.64 2.22 -14.56
N ARG A 36 -18.73 3.09 -13.56
CA ARG A 36 -19.38 2.79 -12.27
C ARG A 36 -20.92 2.66 -12.42
N ARG A 37 -21.56 3.39 -13.34
CA ARG A 37 -23.02 3.43 -13.50
C ARG A 37 -23.63 2.39 -14.42
N THR A 38 -22.91 1.80 -15.39
CA THR A 38 -23.49 0.95 -16.44
C THR A 38 -23.33 -0.55 -16.21
N ARG A 39 -22.75 -1.01 -15.11
CA ARG A 39 -22.55 -2.46 -14.84
C ARG A 39 -23.58 -3.09 -13.90
N ALA A 40 -24.59 -2.36 -13.48
CA ALA A 40 -25.69 -2.92 -12.69
C ALA A 40 -26.75 -3.70 -13.51
N LEU A 41 -26.67 -3.73 -14.84
CA LEU A 41 -27.66 -4.36 -15.72
C LEU A 41 -27.00 -5.16 -16.86
N ALA A 42 -26.46 -6.34 -16.57
CA ALA A 42 -26.39 -7.45 -17.52
C ALA A 42 -26.05 -8.76 -16.83
N LEU A 43 -27.09 -9.44 -16.37
CA LEU A 43 -27.07 -10.85 -16.02
C LEU A 43 -27.39 -11.70 -17.26
N ALA A 44 -26.71 -12.85 -17.33
CA ALA A 44 -27.02 -14.08 -18.06
C ALA A 44 -26.46 -14.22 -19.47
N ALA A 45 -25.38 -14.99 -19.58
CA ALA A 45 -25.26 -16.09 -20.55
C ALA A 45 -24.13 -17.03 -20.11
N ALA A 46 -24.48 -18.29 -19.88
CA ALA A 46 -23.56 -19.38 -19.57
C ALA A 46 -22.74 -19.75 -20.81
N ALA A 47 -21.43 -19.91 -20.65
CA ALA A 47 -20.60 -20.67 -21.58
C ALA A 47 -19.54 -21.43 -20.76
N THR A 48 -19.70 -22.75 -20.75
CA THR A 48 -18.75 -23.75 -20.28
C THR A 48 -17.47 -23.68 -21.09
N ALA A 49 -16.36 -23.28 -20.47
CA ALA A 49 -15.02 -23.45 -21.03
C ALA A 49 -14.25 -24.48 -20.20
N ALA A 50 -13.83 -25.54 -20.85
CA ALA A 50 -13.03 -26.63 -20.30
C ALA A 50 -11.70 -26.10 -19.75
N VAL A 51 -11.46 -26.31 -18.47
CA VAL A 51 -10.19 -26.03 -17.81
C VAL A 51 -9.24 -27.18 -18.14
N VAL A 52 -8.28 -26.96 -19.02
CA VAL A 52 -7.12 -27.83 -19.15
C VAL A 52 -6.18 -27.52 -17.98
N THR A 53 -6.27 -28.33 -16.95
CA THR A 53 -5.31 -28.33 -15.84
C THR A 53 -4.01 -28.98 -16.30
N VAL A 54 -3.05 -28.18 -16.73
CA VAL A 54 -1.66 -28.64 -16.79
C VAL A 54 -1.13 -28.61 -15.35
N ALA A 55 -1.12 -29.74 -14.70
CA ALA A 55 -0.45 -29.94 -13.43
C ALA A 55 1.06 -29.84 -13.65
N VAL A 56 1.62 -28.65 -13.43
CA VAL A 56 3.05 -28.49 -13.18
C VAL A 56 3.23 -28.73 -11.70
N ALA A 57 3.85 -29.83 -11.33
CA ALA A 57 4.29 -30.11 -9.97
C ALA A 57 5.32 -29.03 -9.57
N VAL A 58 4.84 -27.94 -8.99
CA VAL A 58 5.64 -27.11 -8.11
C VAL A 58 5.71 -27.92 -6.83
N PRO A 59 6.88 -28.14 -6.20
CA PRO A 59 6.91 -28.75 -4.89
C PRO A 59 6.22 -27.76 -3.93
N LEU A 60 4.92 -27.96 -3.76
CA LEU A 60 4.20 -27.46 -2.61
C LEU A 60 4.77 -28.24 -1.45
N LEU A 61 5.47 -27.59 -0.53
CA LEU A 61 5.82 -28.19 0.74
C LEU A 61 4.50 -28.58 1.39
N ASP A 62 4.16 -29.85 1.31
CA ASP A 62 3.03 -30.44 1.99
C ASP A 62 3.29 -30.28 3.50
N SER A 63 2.35 -29.67 4.21
CA SER A 63 2.42 -29.43 5.65
C SER A 63 2.24 -30.72 6.48
N GLY A 64 2.82 -31.83 6.00
CA GLY A 64 2.87 -33.11 6.66
C GLY A 64 4.05 -33.22 7.61
N LYS A 65 3.84 -32.92 8.88
CA LYS A 65 4.61 -33.39 10.06
C LYS A 65 6.05 -32.93 10.27
N ASP A 66 6.66 -32.10 9.42
CA ASP A 66 7.93 -31.47 9.73
C ASP A 66 7.66 -30.15 10.45
N GLY A 67 8.42 -29.86 11.52
CA GLY A 67 8.20 -28.69 12.37
C GLY A 67 8.14 -27.41 11.55
N VAL A 68 7.22 -26.50 11.91
CA VAL A 68 7.04 -25.22 11.22
C VAL A 68 8.38 -24.49 11.18
N ARG A 69 8.93 -24.30 9.97
CA ARG A 69 10.13 -23.48 9.78
C ARG A 69 9.77 -22.02 9.95
N LEU A 70 10.64 -21.27 10.62
CA LEU A 70 10.47 -19.80 10.70
C LEU A 70 10.49 -19.22 9.29
N ALA A 71 9.69 -18.18 9.06
CA ALA A 71 9.66 -17.51 7.75
C ALA A 71 11.05 -17.01 7.33
N SER A 72 11.89 -16.62 8.30
CA SER A 72 13.28 -16.20 8.12
C SER A 72 14.27 -17.36 7.82
N GLU A 73 13.84 -18.61 7.93
CA GLU A 73 14.68 -19.82 7.69
C GLU A 73 14.34 -20.53 6.38
N MET A 74 13.36 -19.99 5.63
CA MET A 74 12.99 -20.54 4.34
C MET A 74 14.01 -20.15 3.26
N THR A 75 14.17 -21.00 2.23
CA THR A 75 15.10 -20.71 1.15
C THR A 75 14.46 -19.79 0.07
N PRO A 76 15.26 -19.04 -0.70
CA PRO A 76 14.74 -18.14 -1.75
C PRO A 76 13.89 -18.85 -2.84
N GLY A 77 13.99 -20.16 -2.96
CA GLY A 77 13.17 -20.97 -3.89
C GLY A 77 11.79 -21.35 -3.35
N ASP A 78 11.58 -21.22 -2.04
CA ASP A 78 10.38 -21.73 -1.38
C ASP A 78 9.16 -20.85 -1.70
N ILE A 79 8.05 -21.50 -2.05
CA ILE A 79 6.74 -20.88 -2.23
C ILE A 79 5.78 -21.56 -1.26
N VAL A 80 5.19 -20.77 -0.36
CA VAL A 80 4.12 -21.23 0.53
C VAL A 80 2.84 -20.51 0.13
N ALA A 81 1.84 -21.28 -0.26
CA ALA A 81 0.62 -20.76 -0.87
C ALA A 81 -0.61 -21.49 -0.33
N HIS A 82 -1.69 -20.74 -0.13
CA HIS A 82 -2.97 -21.24 0.34
C HIS A 82 -4.12 -20.69 -0.52
N PRO A 83 -4.28 -21.20 -1.76
CA PRO A 83 -5.25 -20.66 -2.73
C PRO A 83 -6.72 -20.85 -2.31
N ASP A 84 -6.98 -21.67 -1.32
CA ASP A 84 -8.28 -21.89 -0.67
C ASP A 84 -8.60 -20.91 0.46
N GLN A 85 -7.63 -20.08 0.92
CA GLN A 85 -7.76 -19.21 2.07
C GLN A 85 -7.96 -17.74 1.68
N THR A 86 -9.00 -17.12 2.21
CA THR A 86 -9.26 -15.67 2.16
C THR A 86 -10.16 -15.21 3.30
N PRO A 87 -9.70 -14.36 4.25
CA PRO A 87 -8.31 -13.95 4.45
C PRO A 87 -7.38 -15.14 4.75
N PRO A 88 -6.06 -14.99 4.54
CA PRO A 88 -5.08 -16.01 4.90
C PRO A 88 -5.12 -16.38 6.39
N ARG A 89 -5.03 -17.66 6.69
CA ARG A 89 -4.89 -18.19 8.06
C ARG A 89 -3.48 -18.66 8.34
N ASP A 90 -2.82 -19.16 7.32
CA ASP A 90 -1.49 -19.76 7.37
C ASP A 90 -0.52 -18.97 6.50
N LEU A 91 0.79 -19.07 6.80
CA LEU A 91 1.88 -18.33 6.17
C LEU A 91 1.78 -18.35 4.63
N ILE A 92 1.87 -17.17 4.03
CA ILE A 92 2.09 -16.97 2.59
C ILE A 92 3.48 -16.40 2.40
N ALA A 93 4.29 -17.03 1.56
CA ALA A 93 5.63 -16.56 1.24
C ALA A 93 6.04 -16.97 -0.18
N ALA A 94 6.92 -16.17 -0.78
CA ALA A 94 7.52 -16.47 -2.07
C ALA A 94 8.93 -15.84 -2.12
N GLY A 95 9.97 -16.67 -2.38
CA GLY A 95 11.35 -16.19 -2.41
C GLY A 95 11.73 -15.48 -1.11
N ASP A 96 12.30 -14.30 -1.23
CA ASP A 96 12.77 -13.52 -0.08
C ASP A 96 11.68 -12.65 0.59
N VAL A 97 10.41 -12.81 0.19
CA VAL A 97 9.30 -12.03 0.71
C VAL A 97 8.22 -12.91 1.32
N ALA A 98 7.71 -12.50 2.47
CA ALA A 98 6.55 -13.12 3.09
C ALA A 98 5.46 -12.08 3.41
N LEU A 99 4.23 -12.55 3.50
CA LEU A 99 3.12 -11.78 4.07
C LEU A 99 3.33 -11.73 5.59
N ALA A 100 3.93 -10.64 6.07
CA ALA A 100 4.23 -10.44 7.49
C ALA A 100 2.96 -10.28 8.35
N GLY A 101 1.90 -9.81 7.70
CA GLY A 101 0.59 -9.64 8.30
C GLY A 101 -0.39 -9.02 7.32
N TYR A 102 -1.58 -8.79 7.80
CA TYR A 102 -2.59 -8.02 7.09
C TYR A 102 -3.52 -7.33 8.09
N TYR A 103 -4.23 -6.34 7.61
CA TYR A 103 -5.23 -5.66 8.44
C TYR A 103 -6.56 -5.50 7.71
N THR A 104 -7.60 -5.29 8.50
CA THR A 104 -8.93 -4.91 8.04
C THR A 104 -9.30 -3.56 8.65
N TRP A 105 -10.07 -2.76 7.92
CA TRP A 105 -10.59 -1.49 8.40
C TRP A 105 -11.97 -1.64 9.02
N SER A 106 -12.25 -0.79 10.01
CA SER A 106 -13.59 -0.54 10.50
C SER A 106 -13.71 0.93 10.93
N ASN A 107 -14.84 1.55 10.67
CA ASN A 107 -15.12 2.90 11.09
C ASN A 107 -15.78 2.85 12.49
N VAL A 108 -15.10 3.43 13.48
CA VAL A 108 -15.60 3.49 14.86
C VAL A 108 -16.20 4.87 15.09
N LYS A 109 -17.51 4.92 15.16
CA LYS A 109 -18.29 6.14 15.42
C LYS A 109 -17.91 6.75 16.76
N GLN A 110 -17.59 8.05 16.76
CA GLN A 110 -17.27 8.85 17.94
C GLN A 110 -18.46 9.74 18.33
N THR A 111 -19.00 10.43 17.33
CA THR A 111 -20.19 11.27 17.45
C THR A 111 -21.13 10.97 16.27
N GLU A 112 -22.18 11.76 16.11
CA GLU A 112 -23.13 11.59 15.00
C GLU A 112 -22.49 11.87 13.63
N ASP A 113 -21.52 12.80 13.60
CA ASP A 113 -20.84 13.31 12.41
C ASP A 113 -19.34 12.97 12.35
N ARG A 114 -18.79 12.23 13.33
CA ARG A 114 -17.38 11.88 13.41
C ARG A 114 -17.15 10.41 13.71
N ALA A 115 -16.17 9.83 13.03
CA ALA A 115 -15.68 8.49 13.26
C ALA A 115 -14.15 8.45 13.19
N VAL A 116 -13.57 7.32 13.52
CA VAL A 116 -12.14 7.02 13.34
C VAL A 116 -12.02 5.73 12.55
N ALA A 117 -11.22 5.74 11.48
CA ALA A 117 -10.86 4.54 10.77
C ALA A 117 -9.85 3.72 11.59
N VAL A 118 -10.25 2.54 12.05
CA VAL A 118 -9.46 1.69 12.93
C VAL A 118 -8.98 0.44 12.19
N ARG A 119 -7.70 0.13 12.32
CA ARG A 119 -7.10 -1.10 11.80
C ARG A 119 -7.20 -2.22 12.82
N THR A 120 -7.61 -3.39 12.36
CA THR A 120 -7.46 -4.64 13.09
C THR A 120 -6.44 -5.50 12.38
N TYR A 121 -5.29 -5.67 13.00
CA TYR A 121 -4.16 -6.42 12.44
C TYR A 121 -4.27 -7.91 12.69
N ARG A 122 -3.70 -8.68 11.78
CA ARG A 122 -3.31 -10.07 11.99
C ARG A 122 -1.86 -10.22 11.59
N LEU A 123 -1.01 -10.50 12.56
CA LEU A 123 0.43 -10.65 12.38
C LEU A 123 0.78 -12.13 12.32
N LEU A 124 1.79 -12.45 11.52
CA LEU A 124 2.34 -13.79 11.47
C LEU A 124 2.98 -14.16 12.81
N ASP A 125 2.44 -15.16 13.47
CA ASP A 125 3.15 -15.89 14.53
C ASP A 125 4.11 -16.87 13.86
N GLN A 126 5.39 -16.55 13.88
CA GLN A 126 6.42 -17.35 13.19
C GLN A 126 6.61 -18.75 13.78
N LYS A 127 6.22 -18.98 15.04
CA LYS A 127 6.33 -20.29 15.70
C LYS A 127 5.26 -21.27 15.19
N THR A 128 4.09 -20.74 14.87
CA THR A 128 2.96 -21.55 14.43
C THR A 128 2.71 -21.45 12.93
N GLY A 129 3.33 -20.48 12.24
CA GLY A 129 3.05 -20.17 10.84
C GLY A 129 1.65 -19.61 10.61
N ARG A 130 0.96 -19.10 11.63
CA ARG A 130 -0.43 -18.65 11.55
C ARG A 130 -0.57 -17.16 11.81
N TYR A 131 -1.59 -16.53 11.20
CA TYR A 131 -1.89 -15.12 11.44
C TYR A 131 -2.77 -14.95 12.68
N VAL A 132 -2.22 -14.25 13.69
CA VAL A 132 -2.88 -14.01 14.99
C VAL A 132 -3.41 -12.59 15.06
N LYS A 133 -4.67 -12.44 15.48
CA LYS A 133 -5.35 -11.15 15.63
C LYS A 133 -4.72 -10.30 16.73
N SER A 134 -4.45 -9.05 16.41
CA SER A 134 -4.03 -8.01 17.38
C SER A 134 -4.93 -6.77 17.22
N THR A 135 -5.44 -6.29 18.35
CA THR A 135 -6.20 -5.03 18.45
C THR A 135 -5.47 -3.99 19.30
N LYS A 136 -4.19 -4.26 19.63
CA LYS A 136 -3.39 -3.40 20.50
C LYS A 136 -2.85 -2.17 19.79
N TRP A 137 -2.66 -2.26 18.47
CA TRP A 137 -1.89 -1.31 17.70
C TRP A 137 -2.75 -0.56 16.70
N SER A 138 -2.52 0.73 16.56
CA SER A 138 -3.15 1.57 15.54
C SER A 138 -2.37 1.56 14.22
N PHE A 139 -1.04 1.37 14.30
CA PHE A 139 -0.15 1.29 13.15
C PHE A 139 0.97 0.29 13.41
N ILE A 140 1.35 -0.45 12.36
CA ILE A 140 2.44 -1.44 12.40
C ILE A 140 3.19 -1.37 11.10
N ASP A 141 4.51 -1.43 11.19
CA ASP A 141 5.40 -1.76 10.09
C ASP A 141 6.40 -2.84 10.53
N VAL A 142 6.77 -3.74 9.61
CA VAL A 142 7.62 -4.91 9.91
C VAL A 142 8.97 -4.74 9.24
N ALA A 143 10.02 -4.79 10.06
CA ALA A 143 11.41 -4.70 9.58
C ALA A 143 11.79 -5.87 8.66
N PRO A 144 12.72 -5.67 7.70
CA PRO A 144 13.41 -6.74 7.03
C PRO A 144 13.98 -7.77 8.02
N GLY A 145 13.93 -9.06 7.64
CA GLY A 145 14.25 -10.17 8.52
C GLY A 145 13.11 -10.61 9.44
N MET A 146 11.97 -9.90 9.43
CA MET A 146 10.71 -10.24 10.10
C MET A 146 10.84 -10.56 11.62
N ARG A 147 11.85 -10.04 12.29
CA ARG A 147 12.05 -10.26 13.74
C ARG A 147 11.49 -9.13 14.59
N THR A 148 11.46 -7.93 14.04
CA THR A 148 11.03 -6.71 14.73
C THR A 148 9.93 -6.02 13.96
N ALA A 149 8.96 -5.44 14.67
CA ALA A 149 8.00 -4.51 14.10
C ALA A 149 8.00 -3.20 14.89
N ALA A 150 7.85 -2.09 14.19
CA ALA A 150 7.53 -0.80 14.80
C ALA A 150 6.02 -0.71 14.98
N VAL A 151 5.58 -0.35 16.20
CA VAL A 151 4.17 -0.33 16.56
C VAL A 151 3.80 0.99 17.24
N LEU A 152 2.61 1.47 16.94
CA LEU A 152 2.00 2.62 17.59
C LEU A 152 0.79 2.18 18.42
N GLU A 153 0.62 2.77 19.60
CA GLU A 153 -0.53 2.54 20.47
C GLU A 153 -1.83 3.03 19.82
N LYS A 154 -2.98 2.65 20.39
CA LYS A 154 -4.30 2.91 19.79
C LYS A 154 -4.61 4.39 19.55
N ASP A 155 -4.17 5.24 20.46
CA ASP A 155 -4.51 6.66 20.42
C ASP A 155 -3.48 7.40 19.56
N LEU A 156 -3.91 7.78 18.37
CA LEU A 156 -3.08 8.59 17.47
C LEU A 156 -3.35 10.09 17.62
N PRO A 157 -2.31 10.93 17.49
CA PRO A 157 -0.89 10.57 17.32
C PRO A 157 -0.24 10.08 18.61
N ALA A 158 0.53 8.99 18.53
CA ALA A 158 1.21 8.37 19.67
C ALA A 158 2.44 9.19 20.14
N ARG A 159 2.75 9.12 21.44
CA ARG A 159 3.91 9.79 22.06
C ARG A 159 5.14 8.90 22.20
N ARG A 160 5.04 7.66 21.74
CA ARG A 160 6.14 6.70 21.74
C ARG A 160 5.95 5.66 20.64
N ILE A 161 7.06 5.10 20.19
CA ILE A 161 7.10 4.02 19.21
C ILE A 161 7.60 2.77 19.91
N GLY A 162 6.87 1.66 19.80
CA GLY A 162 7.30 0.38 20.34
C GLY A 162 8.09 -0.43 19.32
N LEU A 163 9.20 -1.03 19.73
CA LEU A 163 9.88 -2.08 18.98
C LEU A 163 9.40 -3.44 19.50
N LEU A 164 8.50 -4.06 18.73
CA LEU A 164 7.86 -5.33 19.05
C LEU A 164 8.72 -6.48 18.51
N ASN A 165 9.15 -7.39 19.37
CA ASN A 165 9.74 -8.65 18.93
C ASN A 165 8.63 -9.61 18.44
N LEU A 166 8.68 -9.98 17.18
CA LEU A 166 7.65 -10.83 16.57
C LEU A 166 7.76 -12.31 16.94
N LEU A 167 8.90 -12.76 17.51
CA LEU A 167 9.06 -14.12 18.00
C LEU A 167 8.48 -14.32 19.40
N THR A 168 8.54 -13.26 20.23
CA THR A 168 8.06 -13.30 21.62
C THR A 168 6.70 -12.63 21.80
N GLY A 169 6.31 -11.76 20.88
CA GLY A 169 5.12 -10.92 20.99
C GLY A 169 5.24 -9.81 22.06
N GLN A 170 6.45 -9.51 22.53
CA GLN A 170 6.71 -8.50 23.56
C GLN A 170 7.35 -7.25 22.96
N VAL A 171 6.97 -6.08 23.46
CA VAL A 171 7.66 -4.84 23.13
C VAL A 171 8.96 -4.80 23.92
N GLU A 172 10.09 -4.90 23.23
CA GLU A 172 11.41 -4.90 23.86
C GLU A 172 11.87 -3.51 24.27
N ARG A 173 11.42 -2.50 23.51
CA ARG A 173 11.79 -1.12 23.79
C ARG A 173 10.72 -0.15 23.34
N TRP A 174 10.55 0.91 24.12
CA TRP A 174 9.79 2.09 23.76
C TRP A 174 10.74 3.25 23.44
N ILE A 175 10.54 3.90 22.32
CA ILE A 175 11.24 5.11 21.89
C ILE A 175 10.28 6.29 22.13
N PRO A 176 10.55 7.14 23.16
CA PRO A 176 9.73 8.32 23.40
C PRO A 176 9.94 9.36 22.29
N VAL A 177 8.90 10.10 21.94
CA VAL A 177 8.92 11.17 20.93
C VAL A 177 8.15 12.38 21.43
N ASP A 178 8.70 13.58 21.20
CA ASP A 178 8.08 14.83 21.65
C ASP A 178 6.92 15.27 20.71
N LYS A 179 7.01 14.94 19.43
CA LYS A 179 5.94 15.18 18.44
C LYS A 179 5.14 13.91 18.26
N GLY A 180 3.82 14.06 18.15
CA GLY A 180 2.92 12.92 18.01
C GLY A 180 3.09 12.19 16.66
N VAL A 181 3.32 10.88 16.72
CA VAL A 181 3.55 10.02 15.56
C VAL A 181 2.28 9.24 15.20
N ALA A 182 1.94 9.16 13.91
CA ALA A 182 0.82 8.36 13.47
C ALA A 182 1.14 7.39 12.31
N GLY A 183 2.34 7.45 11.72
CA GLY A 183 2.84 6.50 10.72
C GLY A 183 4.30 6.19 10.98
N VAL A 184 4.73 4.96 10.67
CA VAL A 184 6.13 4.51 10.80
C VAL A 184 6.47 3.59 9.63
N GLU A 185 7.74 3.66 9.16
CA GLU A 185 8.25 2.75 8.13
C GLU A 185 9.75 2.51 8.35
N PHE A 186 10.18 1.26 8.24
CA PHE A 186 11.61 0.92 8.29
C PHE A 186 12.31 1.29 6.98
N SER A 187 13.59 1.65 7.09
CA SER A 187 14.46 1.73 5.90
C SER A 187 14.63 0.35 5.26
N PRO A 188 14.97 0.28 3.96
CA PRO A 188 15.17 -0.99 3.25
C PRO A 188 16.16 -1.94 3.93
N ASP A 189 17.15 -1.42 4.64
CA ASP A 189 18.14 -2.20 5.41
C ASP A 189 17.71 -2.47 6.86
N GLY A 190 16.55 -1.97 7.29
CA GLY A 190 16.03 -2.11 8.65
C GLY A 190 16.79 -1.31 9.72
N SER A 191 17.82 -0.55 9.37
CA SER A 191 18.66 0.18 10.34
C SER A 191 18.02 1.47 10.86
N LYS A 192 17.11 2.06 10.10
CA LYS A 192 16.43 3.31 10.42
C LYS A 192 14.92 3.13 10.40
N LEU A 193 14.26 4.06 11.05
CA LEU A 193 12.81 4.21 11.06
C LEU A 193 12.46 5.65 10.72
N VAL A 194 11.65 5.88 9.70
CA VAL A 194 10.96 7.15 9.51
C VAL A 194 9.64 7.11 10.27
N ALA A 195 9.38 8.18 11.03
CA ALA A 195 8.16 8.28 11.82
C ALA A 195 7.45 9.60 11.50
N THR A 196 6.32 9.52 10.84
CA THR A 196 5.54 10.68 10.39
C THR A 196 4.77 11.28 11.55
N THR A 197 4.92 12.60 11.74
CA THR A 197 4.28 13.34 12.83
C THR A 197 3.06 14.12 12.37
N TYR A 198 2.06 14.15 13.27
CA TYR A 198 0.78 14.82 13.05
C TYR A 198 0.39 15.61 14.31
N SER A 199 -0.31 16.74 14.11
CA SER A 199 -0.89 17.52 15.21
C SER A 199 -2.27 17.01 15.65
N ALA A 200 -2.97 16.26 14.79
CA ALA A 200 -4.24 15.60 15.05
C ALA A 200 -4.25 14.18 14.48
N ASN A 201 -5.23 13.37 14.86
CA ASN A 201 -5.35 12.00 14.34
C ASN A 201 -5.66 12.01 12.83
N PRO A 202 -4.76 11.49 11.95
CA PRO A 202 -4.98 11.49 10.51
C PRO A 202 -6.01 10.45 10.04
N ASP A 203 -6.48 9.57 10.93
CA ASP A 203 -7.51 8.56 10.63
C ASP A 203 -8.92 9.03 11.04
N LEU A 204 -9.10 10.32 11.38
CA LEU A 204 -10.41 10.93 11.58
C LEU A 204 -11.23 10.90 10.30
N LEU A 205 -12.52 10.61 10.44
CA LEU A 205 -13.51 10.58 9.38
C LEU A 205 -14.65 11.50 9.75
N TYR A 206 -15.27 12.09 8.74
CA TYR A 206 -16.47 12.92 8.85
C TYR A 206 -17.59 12.30 8.04
N LYS A 207 -18.81 12.48 8.49
CA LYS A 207 -19.98 12.03 7.76
C LYS A 207 -20.08 12.81 6.45
N ALA A 208 -20.09 12.11 5.33
CA ALA A 208 -20.27 12.70 4.03
C ALA A 208 -21.75 13.07 3.79
N ASP A 209 -21.98 14.13 3.03
CA ASP A 209 -23.30 14.55 2.58
C ASP A 209 -23.62 14.05 1.16
N TYR A 210 -22.79 13.17 0.63
CA TYR A 210 -22.88 12.54 -0.67
C TYR A 210 -22.66 11.03 -0.55
N ASP A 211 -23.15 10.28 -1.54
CA ASP A 211 -22.97 8.84 -1.69
C ASP A 211 -21.59 8.58 -2.32
N SER A 212 -20.62 8.14 -1.53
CA SER A 212 -19.25 7.88 -1.97
C SER A 212 -19.05 6.42 -2.42
N ASP A 213 -19.80 5.47 -1.88
CA ASP A 213 -19.68 4.05 -2.20
C ASP A 213 -20.71 3.56 -3.24
N GLY A 214 -21.71 4.38 -3.56
CA GLY A 214 -22.69 4.13 -4.60
C GLY A 214 -23.83 3.21 -4.18
N ASP A 215 -24.10 3.10 -2.88
CA ASP A 215 -25.20 2.28 -2.34
C ASP A 215 -26.56 3.00 -2.38
N GLY A 216 -26.61 4.29 -2.69
CA GLY A 216 -27.79 5.14 -2.79
C GLY A 216 -28.09 5.91 -1.49
N GLU A 217 -27.32 5.72 -0.44
CA GLU A 217 -27.48 6.40 0.84
C GLU A 217 -26.38 7.46 1.05
N LYS A 218 -26.70 8.54 1.78
CA LYS A 218 -25.76 9.57 2.17
C LYS A 218 -25.32 9.37 3.62
N ASN A 219 -24.74 8.21 3.89
CA ASN A 219 -24.34 7.83 5.26
C ASN A 219 -22.84 7.50 5.37
N ASP A 220 -22.10 7.77 4.31
CA ASP A 220 -20.70 7.44 4.19
C ASP A 220 -19.80 8.21 5.16
N TRP A 221 -18.66 7.63 5.41
CA TRP A 221 -17.57 8.23 6.18
C TRP A 221 -16.40 8.53 5.26
N ASP A 222 -15.99 9.80 5.21
CA ASP A 222 -14.88 10.22 4.36
C ASP A 222 -13.83 11.00 5.15
N ARG A 223 -12.61 11.03 4.60
CA ARG A 223 -11.54 11.86 5.16
C ARG A 223 -11.72 13.30 4.70
N PRO A 224 -11.38 14.28 5.57
CA PRO A 224 -11.39 15.68 5.13
C PRO A 224 -10.38 15.82 3.98
N LEU A 225 -10.86 16.33 2.86
CA LEU A 225 -10.01 16.91 1.83
C LEU A 225 -9.51 18.25 2.38
N ASP A 226 -8.37 18.75 1.94
CA ASP A 226 -7.80 20.05 2.29
C ASP A 226 -7.30 20.27 3.73
N GLN A 227 -7.28 19.24 4.58
CA GLN A 227 -6.86 19.40 5.99
C GLN A 227 -5.83 18.33 6.39
N SER A 228 -4.61 18.45 5.92
CA SER A 228 -3.55 17.62 6.46
C SER A 228 -3.04 18.18 7.79
N SER A 229 -3.05 17.37 8.84
CA SER A 229 -2.45 17.69 10.15
C SER A 229 -1.00 17.25 10.28
N ARG A 230 -0.35 16.84 9.18
CA ARG A 230 1.06 16.43 9.16
C ARG A 230 1.97 17.60 9.50
N THR A 231 2.97 17.37 10.36
CA THR A 231 3.90 18.39 10.84
C THR A 231 5.34 18.16 10.43
N GLY A 232 5.70 16.93 10.05
CA GLY A 232 7.06 16.55 9.68
C GLY A 232 7.34 15.10 9.96
N PHE A 233 8.60 14.75 10.21
CA PHE A 233 9.02 13.38 10.47
C PHE A 233 10.24 13.31 11.39
N TYR A 234 10.38 12.18 12.07
CA TYR A 234 11.63 11.73 12.65
C TYR A 234 12.35 10.78 11.69
N VAL A 235 13.68 10.82 11.68
CA VAL A 235 14.52 9.70 11.25
C VAL A 235 15.26 9.20 12.48
N LEU A 236 14.99 7.95 12.86
CA LEU A 236 15.50 7.31 14.07
C LEU A 236 16.42 6.15 13.70
N ASP A 237 17.54 6.03 14.37
CA ASP A 237 18.36 4.83 14.33
C ASP A 237 17.71 3.75 15.21
N VAL A 238 17.44 2.59 14.63
CA VAL A 238 16.69 1.52 15.30
C VAL A 238 17.47 0.93 16.47
N ALA A 239 18.80 0.81 16.35
CA ALA A 239 19.64 0.21 17.37
C ALA A 239 19.74 1.08 18.65
N SER A 240 19.88 2.39 18.50
CA SER A 240 19.99 3.32 19.63
C SER A 240 18.65 3.94 20.05
N GLY A 241 17.66 3.99 19.16
CA GLY A 241 16.41 4.73 19.34
C GLY A 241 16.60 6.24 19.28
N LYS A 242 17.76 6.74 18.87
CA LYS A 242 18.06 8.16 18.75
C LYS A 242 17.85 8.67 17.34
N GLY A 243 17.52 9.93 17.19
CA GLY A 243 17.36 10.59 15.91
C GLY A 243 16.91 12.03 16.05
N SER A 244 16.57 12.64 14.94
CA SER A 244 16.15 14.05 14.88
C SER A 244 14.77 14.17 14.24
N TRP A 245 14.03 15.16 14.67
CA TRP A 245 12.80 15.59 14.04
C TRP A 245 13.07 16.70 13.03
N SER A 246 12.39 16.63 11.90
CA SER A 246 12.44 17.64 10.85
C SER A 246 11.03 18.12 10.52
N GLU A 247 10.85 19.43 10.54
CA GLU A 247 9.60 20.06 10.15
C GLU A 247 9.44 20.01 8.63
N VAL A 248 8.28 19.60 8.17
CA VAL A 248 7.90 19.65 6.74
C VAL A 248 6.47 20.13 6.65
N THR A 249 6.31 21.41 6.31
CA THR A 249 5.02 22.10 6.16
C THR A 249 4.44 22.00 4.77
N ASP A 250 5.22 21.48 3.80
CA ASP A 250 4.81 21.29 2.41
C ASP A 250 3.94 20.03 2.30
N VAL A 251 2.65 20.18 2.48
CA VAL A 251 1.64 19.11 2.45
C VAL A 251 0.84 19.15 1.15
N ASP A 252 0.33 17.99 0.74
CA ASP A 252 -0.68 17.90 -0.32
C ASP A 252 -2.07 18.09 0.35
N GLU A 253 -2.75 19.16 0.00
CA GLU A 253 -4.05 19.50 0.59
C GLU A 253 -5.15 18.50 0.23
N LEU A 254 -4.93 17.66 -0.79
CA LEU A 254 -5.91 16.67 -1.24
C LEU A 254 -5.86 15.35 -0.46
N ASN A 255 -4.91 15.19 0.46
CA ASN A 255 -4.73 13.95 1.20
C ASN A 255 -4.51 14.19 2.69
N ALA A 256 -5.48 13.83 3.52
CA ALA A 256 -5.40 14.00 4.97
C ALA A 256 -4.28 13.17 5.61
N ARG A 257 -3.98 11.97 5.05
CA ARG A 257 -2.91 11.10 5.53
C ARG A 257 -1.81 10.98 4.47
N GLN A 258 -0.62 11.50 4.81
CA GLN A 258 0.54 11.53 3.93
C GLN A 258 1.76 11.06 4.72
N ASP A 259 1.82 9.77 5.01
CA ASP A 259 2.96 9.20 5.72
C ASP A 259 4.23 9.30 4.86
N PHE A 260 5.36 9.52 5.51
CA PHE A 260 6.67 9.48 4.87
C PHE A 260 7.16 8.05 4.76
N ALA A 261 7.86 7.77 3.67
CA ALA A 261 8.53 6.52 3.39
C ALA A 261 9.97 6.77 2.94
N PHE A 262 10.82 5.73 2.96
CA PHE A 262 12.19 5.83 2.47
C PHE A 262 12.27 5.68 0.95
N SER A 263 13.23 6.40 0.31
CA SER A 263 13.68 6.09 -1.05
C SER A 263 14.22 4.67 -1.14
N HIS A 264 14.26 4.13 -2.34
CA HIS A 264 14.73 2.76 -2.58
C HIS A 264 16.13 2.48 -1.99
N ASP A 265 17.02 3.47 -2.02
CA ASP A 265 18.38 3.36 -1.44
C ASP A 265 18.47 3.75 0.05
N GLY A 266 17.35 4.10 0.68
CA GLY A 266 17.27 4.48 2.08
C GLY A 266 17.96 5.78 2.47
N LYS A 267 18.36 6.62 1.51
CA LYS A 267 19.10 7.87 1.79
C LYS A 267 18.25 9.12 1.85
N LEU A 268 17.03 9.06 1.30
CA LEU A 268 16.05 10.12 1.32
C LEU A 268 14.75 9.60 1.92
N VAL A 269 13.87 10.53 2.25
CA VAL A 269 12.47 10.21 2.53
C VAL A 269 11.58 10.87 1.48
N TYR A 270 10.42 10.29 1.22
CA TYR A 270 9.44 10.88 0.33
C TYR A 270 8.03 10.90 0.94
N SER A 271 7.18 11.72 0.37
CA SER A 271 5.74 11.75 0.60
C SER A 271 5.02 11.59 -0.73
N GLY A 272 3.99 10.74 -0.76
CA GLY A 272 3.13 10.56 -1.94
C GLY A 272 2.28 11.80 -2.20
N LEU A 273 2.04 12.10 -3.48
CA LEU A 273 1.16 13.16 -3.96
C LEU A 273 0.08 12.57 -4.86
N ILE A 274 -1.14 13.06 -4.78
CA ILE A 274 -2.24 12.64 -5.66
C ILE A 274 -1.99 13.12 -7.09
N THR A 275 -1.34 14.28 -7.23
CA THR A 275 -1.02 14.89 -8.52
C THR A 275 0.44 14.69 -8.91
N VAL A 276 0.79 14.96 -10.17
CA VAL A 276 2.18 14.99 -10.63
C VAL A 276 2.98 16.00 -9.80
N PRO A 277 4.18 15.67 -9.33
CA PRO A 277 5.06 14.57 -9.74
C PRO A 277 4.87 13.24 -8.98
N HIS A 278 3.76 13.01 -8.33
CA HIS A 278 3.36 11.83 -7.57
C HIS A 278 4.20 11.50 -6.34
N MET A 279 5.42 11.97 -6.24
CA MET A 279 6.30 11.82 -5.09
C MET A 279 7.13 13.06 -4.88
N ARG A 280 7.34 13.44 -3.61
CA ARG A 280 8.15 14.59 -3.21
C ARG A 280 9.21 14.12 -2.22
N TYR A 281 10.48 14.41 -2.52
CA TYR A 281 11.63 13.90 -1.79
C TYR A 281 12.24 14.95 -0.88
N TYR A 282 12.77 14.47 0.25
CA TYR A 282 13.44 15.27 1.26
C TYR A 282 14.70 14.57 1.76
N ASP A 283 15.71 15.35 2.13
CA ASP A 283 16.81 14.82 2.94
C ASP A 283 16.35 14.62 4.41
N PHE A 284 17.20 14.02 5.23
CA PHE A 284 16.85 13.73 6.62
C PHE A 284 16.74 15.00 7.50
N ALA A 285 17.17 16.15 7.00
CA ALA A 285 16.95 17.45 7.64
C ALA A 285 15.63 18.11 7.23
N GLY A 286 14.78 17.44 6.43
CA GLY A 286 13.48 17.93 5.98
C GLY A 286 13.56 18.91 4.80
N LYS A 287 14.75 19.13 4.22
CA LYS A 287 14.89 19.97 3.05
C LYS A 287 14.44 19.22 1.81
N ARG A 288 13.58 19.85 1.02
CA ARG A 288 13.15 19.32 -0.28
C ARG A 288 14.36 19.19 -1.22
N VAL A 289 14.48 18.04 -1.86
CA VAL A 289 15.56 17.69 -2.80
C VAL A 289 15.00 17.17 -4.11
N ALA A 290 15.86 17.08 -5.12
CA ALA A 290 15.49 16.46 -6.38
C ALA A 290 15.18 14.97 -6.18
N LYS A 291 14.23 14.47 -6.96
CA LYS A 291 13.88 13.06 -7.07
C LYS A 291 15.12 12.28 -7.58
N PRO A 292 15.43 11.10 -7.03
CA PRO A 292 16.49 10.26 -7.59
C PRO A 292 16.18 9.90 -9.04
N ALA A 293 17.20 9.92 -9.90
CA ALA A 293 17.01 9.72 -11.34
C ALA A 293 16.36 8.36 -11.69
N ASN A 294 16.65 7.31 -10.91
CA ASN A 294 16.06 5.98 -11.08
C ASN A 294 14.69 5.83 -10.41
N GLU A 295 14.22 6.85 -9.71
CA GLU A 295 12.88 6.88 -9.10
C GLU A 295 11.96 7.89 -9.81
N GLU A 296 12.41 8.49 -10.95
CA GLU A 296 11.64 9.52 -11.66
C GLU A 296 10.22 9.06 -12.02
N TYR A 297 10.06 7.81 -12.37
CA TYR A 297 8.77 7.22 -12.76
C TYR A 297 8.15 6.30 -11.69
N VAL A 298 8.69 6.32 -10.48
CA VAL A 298 8.03 5.65 -9.34
C VAL A 298 6.79 6.43 -8.94
N HIS A 299 5.72 5.69 -8.69
CA HIS A 299 4.45 6.24 -8.24
C HIS A 299 4.08 5.59 -6.90
N TRP A 300 3.75 6.37 -5.88
CA TRP A 300 3.45 5.87 -4.53
C TRP A 300 2.30 4.85 -4.48
N ALA A 301 1.35 4.92 -5.42
CA ALA A 301 0.24 3.96 -5.50
C ALA A 301 0.64 2.59 -6.07
N ASN A 302 1.84 2.49 -6.66
CA ASN A 302 2.41 1.25 -7.18
C ASN A 302 3.36 0.66 -6.15
N TYR A 303 2.81 -0.06 -5.18
CA TYR A 303 3.50 -0.51 -3.96
C TYR A 303 4.82 -1.25 -4.21
N ALA A 304 4.94 -1.99 -5.32
CA ALA A 304 6.18 -2.68 -5.63
C ALA A 304 7.36 -1.75 -5.96
N GLY A 305 7.12 -0.51 -6.41
CA GLY A 305 8.17 0.46 -6.70
C GLY A 305 9.24 -0.05 -7.67
N LEU A 306 10.52 0.22 -7.36
CA LEU A 306 11.69 -0.28 -8.08
C LEU A 306 11.96 -1.76 -7.81
N SER A 307 12.46 -2.47 -8.84
CA SER A 307 13.03 -3.81 -8.65
C SER A 307 14.28 -3.76 -7.76
N PRO A 308 14.65 -4.86 -7.06
CA PRO A 308 15.81 -4.86 -6.16
C PRO A 308 17.12 -4.43 -6.84
N ASP A 309 17.29 -4.73 -8.14
CA ASP A 309 18.44 -4.29 -8.93
C ASP A 309 18.28 -2.90 -9.57
N GLY A 310 17.16 -2.22 -9.32
CA GLY A 310 16.88 -0.87 -9.81
C GLY A 310 16.67 -0.74 -11.32
N LYS A 311 16.43 -1.84 -12.06
CA LYS A 311 16.31 -1.82 -13.52
C LYS A 311 14.90 -1.74 -14.06
N LEU A 312 13.89 -1.98 -13.22
CA LEU A 312 12.48 -1.94 -13.59
C LEU A 312 11.68 -1.19 -12.54
N VAL A 313 10.68 -0.45 -12.98
CA VAL A 313 9.68 0.22 -12.12
C VAL A 313 8.33 -0.44 -12.32
N ALA A 314 7.63 -0.75 -11.24
CA ALA A 314 6.23 -1.13 -11.28
C ALA A 314 5.38 0.05 -11.75
N GLY A 315 4.72 -0.11 -12.87
CA GLY A 315 3.86 0.90 -13.49
C GLY A 315 2.37 0.61 -13.27
N ASP A 316 1.55 1.41 -13.92
CA ASP A 316 0.11 1.35 -13.82
C ASP A 316 -0.50 0.14 -14.55
N PHE A 317 -1.80 -0.05 -14.34
CA PHE A 317 -2.57 -1.07 -15.04
C PHE A 317 -2.49 -0.88 -16.56
N ALA A 318 -2.02 -1.91 -17.25
CA ALA A 318 -1.83 -1.97 -18.70
C ALA A 318 -2.58 -3.16 -19.35
N GLY A 319 -3.55 -3.69 -18.64
CA GLY A 319 -4.40 -4.79 -19.11
C GLY A 319 -5.61 -4.31 -19.91
N ASP A 320 -6.37 -5.26 -20.41
CA ASP A 320 -7.62 -5.07 -21.13
C ASP A 320 -8.76 -5.94 -20.54
N ASN A 321 -9.88 -6.01 -21.24
CA ASN A 321 -11.03 -6.83 -20.81
C ASN A 321 -10.76 -8.35 -20.80
N LYS A 322 -9.67 -8.80 -21.42
CA LYS A 322 -9.29 -10.22 -21.53
C LYS A 322 -8.14 -10.59 -20.61
N ARG A 323 -7.27 -9.62 -20.29
CA ARG A 323 -6.06 -9.86 -19.52
C ARG A 323 -5.85 -8.78 -18.47
N SER A 324 -5.74 -9.19 -17.22
CA SER A 324 -5.24 -8.35 -16.15
C SER A 324 -3.72 -8.25 -16.25
N ALA A 325 -3.19 -7.06 -16.46
CA ALA A 325 -1.75 -6.82 -16.55
C ALA A 325 -1.38 -5.43 -16.01
N SER A 326 -0.16 -5.29 -15.51
CA SER A 326 0.47 -4.01 -15.14
C SER A 326 1.75 -3.81 -15.94
N ALA A 327 2.07 -2.55 -16.22
CA ALA A 327 3.28 -2.18 -16.92
C ALA A 327 4.52 -2.38 -16.05
N LEU A 328 5.65 -2.70 -16.66
CA LEU A 328 6.99 -2.54 -16.10
C LEU A 328 7.74 -1.53 -16.95
N LEU A 329 8.28 -0.51 -16.31
CA LEU A 329 8.88 0.64 -16.96
C LEU A 329 10.40 0.66 -16.77
N ASP A 330 11.08 1.27 -17.73
CA ASP A 330 12.46 1.70 -17.57
C ASP A 330 12.50 2.87 -16.56
N PRO A 331 13.34 2.79 -15.51
CA PRO A 331 13.34 3.75 -14.41
C PRO A 331 13.81 5.15 -14.79
N TYR A 332 14.53 5.30 -15.90
CA TYR A 332 15.12 6.57 -16.33
C TYR A 332 14.33 7.26 -17.45
N THR A 333 13.60 6.48 -18.24
CA THR A 333 12.88 7.01 -19.42
C THR A 333 11.37 6.93 -19.29
N GLY A 334 10.84 6.16 -18.33
CA GLY A 334 9.42 5.89 -18.18
C GLY A 334 8.83 5.04 -19.32
N ARG A 335 9.65 4.60 -20.26
CA ARG A 335 9.21 3.78 -21.38
C ARG A 335 8.80 2.39 -20.87
N GLN A 336 7.63 1.92 -21.28
CA GLN A 336 7.22 0.57 -20.98
C GLN A 336 8.18 -0.45 -21.63
N VAL A 337 8.81 -1.28 -20.79
CA VAL A 337 9.70 -2.36 -21.20
C VAL A 337 8.89 -3.61 -21.53
N THR A 338 7.95 -3.96 -20.66
CA THR A 338 7.08 -5.13 -20.80
C THR A 338 5.84 -4.97 -19.94
N THR A 339 4.98 -5.98 -19.95
CA THR A 339 3.87 -6.12 -18.98
C THR A 339 4.01 -7.43 -18.24
N VAL A 340 3.47 -7.47 -17.04
CA VAL A 340 3.37 -8.68 -16.22
C VAL A 340 1.94 -8.87 -15.76
N ARG A 341 1.52 -10.13 -15.57
CA ARG A 341 0.18 -10.45 -15.10
C ARG A 341 -0.08 -9.82 -13.74
N GLY A 342 -1.28 -9.24 -13.56
CA GLY A 342 -1.73 -8.65 -12.31
C GLY A 342 -2.43 -7.31 -12.52
N GLN A 343 -3.37 -7.01 -11.65
CA GLN A 343 -4.09 -5.74 -11.60
C GLN A 343 -3.25 -4.65 -10.94
N GLN A 344 -2.48 -5.02 -9.93
CA GLN A 344 -1.63 -4.14 -9.13
C GLN A 344 -0.44 -4.94 -8.62
N LEU A 345 0.76 -4.38 -8.77
CA LEU A 345 2.01 -4.98 -8.31
C LEU A 345 2.27 -4.53 -6.87
N LEU A 346 2.53 -5.48 -5.97
CA LEU A 346 2.56 -5.24 -4.53
C LEU A 346 3.95 -5.31 -3.93
N ALA A 347 4.76 -6.30 -4.33
CA ALA A 347 6.11 -6.48 -3.82
C ALA A 347 6.97 -7.25 -4.82
N TRP A 348 8.21 -6.84 -5.00
CA TRP A 348 9.23 -7.64 -5.68
C TRP A 348 9.69 -8.78 -4.77
N VAL A 349 9.72 -9.98 -5.30
CA VAL A 349 10.26 -11.17 -4.63
C VAL A 349 11.75 -11.31 -4.93
N ASP A 350 12.11 -10.98 -6.15
CA ASP A 350 13.47 -10.84 -6.68
C ASP A 350 13.41 -9.99 -7.96
N ASN A 351 14.52 -9.91 -8.71
CA ASN A 351 14.60 -9.08 -9.94
C ASN A 351 13.67 -9.55 -11.09
N ARG A 352 12.97 -10.66 -10.93
CA ARG A 352 12.11 -11.24 -11.98
C ARG A 352 10.73 -11.66 -11.51
N ARG A 353 10.50 -11.79 -10.22
CA ARG A 353 9.24 -12.25 -9.67
C ARG A 353 8.60 -11.18 -8.77
N LEU A 354 7.27 -11.08 -8.86
CA LEU A 354 6.48 -10.14 -8.07
C LEU A 354 5.27 -10.85 -7.44
N ILE A 355 4.88 -10.35 -6.28
CA ILE A 355 3.53 -10.59 -5.75
C ILE A 355 2.61 -9.50 -6.29
N ALA A 356 1.45 -9.91 -6.78
CA ALA A 356 0.46 -9.01 -7.37
C ALA A 356 -0.96 -9.37 -6.95
N TRP A 357 -1.87 -8.41 -7.04
CA TRP A 357 -3.28 -8.69 -7.11
C TRP A 357 -3.65 -9.13 -8.54
N ASP A 358 -4.35 -10.26 -8.67
CA ASP A 358 -4.88 -10.74 -9.94
C ASP A 358 -6.40 -10.90 -9.86
N ILE A 359 -7.08 -10.53 -10.93
CA ILE A 359 -8.52 -10.67 -11.10
C ILE A 359 -8.82 -11.70 -12.19
N THR A 360 -9.95 -12.39 -12.08
CA THR A 360 -10.45 -13.20 -13.18
C THR A 360 -11.01 -12.28 -14.27
N PRO A 361 -10.61 -12.43 -15.56
CA PRO A 361 -11.16 -11.64 -16.65
C PRO A 361 -12.69 -11.68 -16.66
N GLY A 362 -13.31 -10.51 -16.83
CA GLY A 362 -14.77 -10.37 -16.85
C GLY A 362 -15.45 -10.43 -15.47
N SER A 363 -14.69 -10.62 -14.39
CA SER A 363 -15.23 -10.54 -13.03
C SER A 363 -15.16 -9.12 -12.46
N ASN A 364 -15.76 -8.92 -11.28
CA ASN A 364 -15.64 -7.70 -10.50
C ASN A 364 -14.15 -7.42 -10.18
N GLU A 365 -13.68 -6.20 -10.45
CA GLU A 365 -12.30 -5.76 -10.22
C GLU A 365 -11.87 -5.85 -8.75
N PHE A 366 -12.82 -5.81 -7.83
CA PHE A 366 -12.55 -5.96 -6.39
C PHE A 366 -12.40 -7.42 -5.96
N ARG A 367 -12.81 -8.39 -6.80
CA ARG A 367 -12.61 -9.81 -6.55
C ARG A 367 -11.23 -10.25 -7.04
N ASN A 368 -10.23 -9.92 -6.27
CA ASN A 368 -8.83 -10.21 -6.56
C ASN A 368 -8.21 -11.15 -5.52
N ARG A 369 -7.13 -11.81 -5.89
CA ARG A 369 -6.34 -12.72 -5.05
C ARG A 369 -4.85 -12.42 -5.18
N LEU A 370 -4.08 -12.77 -4.18
CA LEU A 370 -2.62 -12.74 -4.28
C LEU A 370 -2.14 -13.83 -5.24
N VAL A 371 -1.22 -13.43 -6.10
CA VAL A 371 -0.53 -14.34 -7.03
C VAL A 371 0.96 -14.02 -7.06
N LEU A 372 1.78 -15.03 -7.34
CA LEU A 372 3.16 -14.86 -7.76
C LEU A 372 3.21 -14.87 -9.28
N VAL A 373 3.85 -13.87 -9.86
CA VAL A 373 4.03 -13.70 -11.31
C VAL A 373 5.50 -13.55 -11.64
N THR A 374 5.88 -13.92 -12.86
CA THR A 374 7.27 -13.85 -13.33
C THR A 374 7.35 -12.99 -14.58
N VAL A 375 8.27 -12.03 -14.61
CA VAL A 375 8.55 -11.17 -15.77
C VAL A 375 8.91 -12.05 -16.99
N GLY A 376 8.25 -11.78 -18.12
CA GLY A 376 8.43 -12.56 -19.34
C GLY A 376 7.73 -13.91 -19.36
N SER A 377 6.82 -14.17 -18.41
CA SER A 377 6.04 -15.43 -18.35
C SER A 377 4.57 -15.15 -18.12
N GLU A 378 3.70 -15.94 -18.75
CA GLU A 378 2.25 -15.93 -18.49
C GLU A 378 1.85 -16.82 -17.30
N LYS A 379 2.82 -17.51 -16.69
CA LYS A 379 2.56 -18.41 -15.55
C LYS A 379 2.21 -17.59 -14.31
N VAL A 380 1.11 -17.98 -13.68
CA VAL A 380 0.60 -17.39 -12.44
C VAL A 380 0.50 -18.48 -11.38
N VAL A 381 1.08 -18.24 -10.20
CA VAL A 381 0.94 -19.14 -9.06
C VAL A 381 0.00 -18.46 -8.03
N PRO A 382 -1.21 -18.98 -7.80
CA PRO A 382 -2.10 -18.45 -6.79
C PRO A 382 -1.52 -18.60 -5.38
N LEU A 383 -1.44 -17.51 -4.62
CA LEU A 383 -0.94 -17.50 -3.24
C LEU A 383 -2.08 -17.47 -2.23
N SER A 384 -3.22 -16.84 -2.56
CA SER A 384 -4.40 -16.78 -1.70
C SER A 384 -5.68 -17.09 -2.48
N GLY A 385 -6.80 -17.27 -1.76
CA GLY A 385 -8.14 -17.22 -2.33
C GLY A 385 -8.56 -15.79 -2.70
N PHE A 386 -9.65 -15.67 -3.45
CA PHE A 386 -10.19 -14.36 -3.88
C PHE A 386 -10.77 -13.59 -2.71
N ARG A 387 -10.40 -12.32 -2.55
CA ARG A 387 -11.01 -11.41 -1.57
C ARG A 387 -12.51 -11.25 -1.86
N LYS A 388 -13.27 -11.04 -0.80
CA LYS A 388 -14.71 -10.74 -0.85
C LYS A 388 -14.95 -9.25 -0.63
N GLY A 389 -16.11 -8.78 -1.07
CA GLY A 389 -16.54 -7.40 -0.94
C GLY A 389 -15.89 -6.46 -1.96
N ASN A 390 -16.47 -5.27 -2.07
CA ASN A 390 -15.95 -4.17 -2.90
C ASN A 390 -14.82 -3.42 -2.16
N ASP A 391 -14.23 -2.45 -2.82
CA ASP A 391 -13.26 -1.56 -2.19
C ASP A 391 -13.95 -0.77 -1.06
N GLY A 392 -13.25 -0.63 0.07
CA GLY A 392 -13.86 -0.03 1.27
C GLY A 392 -14.78 -0.95 2.07
N ALA A 393 -15.17 -2.12 1.56
CA ALA A 393 -16.06 -3.03 2.27
C ALA A 393 -15.49 -3.46 3.62
N ALA A 394 -16.34 -3.45 4.65
CA ALA A 394 -15.95 -3.86 5.98
C ALA A 394 -15.39 -5.29 5.99
N GLY A 395 -14.24 -5.45 6.64
CA GLY A 395 -13.56 -6.75 6.73
C GLY A 395 -12.71 -7.14 5.52
N ARG A 396 -12.65 -6.31 4.47
CA ARG A 396 -11.72 -6.50 3.36
C ARG A 396 -10.29 -6.35 3.86
N TRP A 397 -9.45 -7.34 3.61
CA TRP A 397 -8.09 -7.36 4.14
C TRP A 397 -7.07 -6.74 3.20
N THR A 398 -6.08 -6.05 3.77
CA THR A 398 -4.95 -5.41 3.08
C THR A 398 -3.65 -6.08 3.51
N PRO A 399 -2.81 -6.57 2.60
CA PRO A 399 -1.57 -7.25 2.93
C PRO A 399 -0.48 -6.29 3.40
N MET A 400 0.44 -6.83 4.20
CA MET A 400 1.69 -6.22 4.62
C MET A 400 2.81 -7.21 4.33
N PHE A 401 3.70 -6.85 3.42
CA PHE A 401 4.84 -7.69 3.05
C PHE A 401 6.11 -7.22 3.74
N ALA A 402 7.01 -8.16 4.03
CA ALA A 402 8.37 -7.86 4.48
C ALA A 402 9.35 -8.88 3.90
N GLU A 403 10.60 -8.46 3.75
CA GLU A 403 11.71 -9.38 3.49
C GLU A 403 11.94 -10.28 4.71
N ARG A 404 12.34 -11.54 4.45
CA ARG A 404 12.58 -12.56 5.47
C ARG A 404 14.05 -12.95 5.57
#